data_23a9d63f1287bf49b6d544b808213733
#
_entry.id   23a9d63f1287bf49b6d544b808213733
#
_cell.length_a   1.000
_cell.length_b   1.000
_cell.length_c   1.000
_cell.angle_alpha   90.00
_cell.angle_beta   90.00
_cell.angle_gamma   90.00
#
_symmetry.space_group_name_H-M   'P 1'
#
loop_
_entity.id
_entity.type
_entity.pdbx_description
1 polymer ?
#
loop_
_entity_poly.entity_id
_entity_poly.type
_entity_poly.pdbx_seq_one_letter_code
_entity_poly.pdbx_strand_id
1 'polypeptide(L)'
;MGCDRNCGLITGAVIGAVLAVFGGILMPVGDMLIEKTITKESVLENGTIAFQNWVKTGSDVYRQFWIFDVQNPQEVMMNGSKIKVKQRGPYTYRVRYLAKANVTQNTENHTVSFVQPNEATFVPSMSAGTEDDTLTVLNLAVAAAPHLYPNAFVQVLLNSLIKKSKSAMFQNRTVREFLWGYKDPFLSLVPYPIPTTVGVFYPYNDTADGVYKVFTGKDDISKVAIIDTYKDKKSIYAIFGGEIDLKGIPVYRFVLPPKAFASPVQNPDNHCFCTEKVISKNCTLYGVLDISKCKEGRPVYISLPHFLHATPELAIPIEGLHPNEEEHRTYLDVEPMTGFTLQFAKRLQVNILVRPAKKIETLKNLKHDYIVPILWLNETATIGDDKAEMFRGKVTGKIKLLRMVEMILLSAGVVMFIAFMISYCACRSKRVK
;
A
#
# COMPACT_ATOMS: atom_id res chain seq x y z
N MET A 1 -3.93 72.38 15.74
CA MET A 1 -4.39 72.02 14.41
C MET A 1 -5.61 71.10 14.55
N GLY A 2 -6.81 71.66 14.43
CA GLY A 2 -8.04 70.87 14.48
C GLY A 2 -8.19 70.01 13.20
N CYS A 3 -8.19 68.73 13.35
CA CYS A 3 -8.47 67.84 12.25
C CYS A 3 -9.95 68.03 11.83
N ASP A 4 -10.17 68.69 10.65
CA ASP A 4 -11.51 68.90 10.14
C ASP A 4 -12.15 67.50 9.89
N ARG A 5 -13.46 67.39 10.11
CA ARG A 5 -14.25 66.15 9.97
C ARG A 5 -13.95 65.41 8.62
N ASN A 6 -13.69 66.15 7.56
CA ASN A 6 -13.31 65.58 6.30
C ASN A 6 -11.90 64.96 6.29
N CYS A 7 -10.96 65.55 7.03
CA CYS A 7 -9.61 64.99 7.21
C CYS A 7 -9.68 63.63 7.94
N GLY A 8 -10.52 63.52 8.99
CA GLY A 8 -10.71 62.22 9.69
C GLY A 8 -11.33 61.15 8.81
N LEU A 9 -12.30 61.49 7.96
CA LEU A 9 -12.92 60.56 7.02
C LEU A 9 -11.96 60.07 5.95
N ILE A 10 -11.13 60.96 5.39
CA ILE A 10 -10.12 60.59 4.42
C ILE A 10 -9.04 59.73 5.08
N THR A 11 -8.58 60.07 6.27
CA THR A 11 -7.61 59.24 7.02
C THR A 11 -8.13 57.85 7.26
N GLY A 12 -9.41 57.70 7.71
CA GLY A 12 -10.04 56.41 7.87
C GLY A 12 -10.13 55.59 6.57
N ALA A 13 -10.45 56.23 5.45
CA ALA A 13 -10.46 55.56 4.15
C ALA A 13 -9.06 55.11 3.72
N VAL A 14 -8.03 55.93 3.94
CA VAL A 14 -6.63 55.57 3.64
C VAL A 14 -6.18 54.40 4.50
N ILE A 15 -6.49 54.38 5.80
CA ILE A 15 -6.17 53.23 6.68
C ILE A 15 -6.89 51.99 6.20
N GLY A 16 -8.16 52.06 5.83
CA GLY A 16 -8.92 50.96 5.28
C GLY A 16 -8.30 50.41 4.00
N ALA A 17 -7.90 51.31 3.07
CA ALA A 17 -7.21 50.91 1.83
C ALA A 17 -5.85 50.23 2.11
N VAL A 18 -5.06 50.76 3.03
CA VAL A 18 -3.76 50.19 3.41
C VAL A 18 -3.95 48.79 4.02
N LEU A 19 -4.93 48.61 4.93
CA LEU A 19 -5.23 47.31 5.50
C LEU A 19 -5.70 46.29 4.44
N ALA A 20 -6.55 46.71 3.49
CA ALA A 20 -7.02 45.84 2.42
C ALA A 20 -5.87 45.41 1.48
N VAL A 21 -5.00 46.35 1.10
CA VAL A 21 -3.82 46.06 0.27
C VAL A 21 -2.86 45.14 1.00
N PHE A 22 -2.61 45.43 2.28
CA PHE A 22 -1.73 44.62 3.09
C PHE A 22 -2.27 43.17 3.26
N GLY A 23 -3.56 43.02 3.58
CA GLY A 23 -4.21 41.68 3.63
C GLY A 23 -4.16 40.96 2.30
N GLY A 24 -4.38 41.66 1.18
CA GLY A 24 -4.29 41.09 -0.16
C GLY A 24 -2.88 40.65 -0.57
N ILE A 25 -1.84 41.38 -0.10
CA ILE A 25 -0.42 41.00 -0.36
C ILE A 25 0.03 39.87 0.53
N LEU A 26 -0.47 39.81 1.78
CA LEU A 26 -0.10 38.75 2.71
C LEU A 26 -0.51 37.35 2.19
N MET A 27 -1.61 37.22 1.45
CA MET A 27 -2.07 35.94 0.93
C MET A 27 -1.01 35.23 0.06
N PRO A 28 -0.56 35.81 -1.08
CA PRO A 28 0.43 35.14 -1.93
C PRO A 28 1.80 35.03 -1.26
N VAL A 29 2.16 35.97 -0.37
CA VAL A 29 3.42 35.88 0.39
C VAL A 29 3.34 34.77 1.44
N GLY A 30 2.22 34.62 2.13
CA GLY A 30 1.97 33.54 3.06
C GLY A 30 2.01 32.18 2.39
N ASP A 31 1.30 32.01 1.28
CA ASP A 31 1.31 30.78 0.50
C ASP A 31 2.74 30.43 0.02
N MET A 32 3.50 31.39 -0.48
CA MET A 32 4.90 31.18 -0.91
C MET A 32 5.80 30.75 0.28
N LEU A 33 5.64 31.34 1.44
CA LEU A 33 6.44 30.98 2.63
C LEU A 33 6.07 29.58 3.15
N ILE A 34 4.78 29.23 3.14
CA ILE A 34 4.29 27.91 3.52
C ILE A 34 4.88 26.87 2.55
N GLU A 35 4.71 27.06 1.24
CA GLU A 35 5.22 26.15 0.21
C GLU A 35 6.75 25.96 0.33
N LYS A 36 7.51 27.05 0.47
CA LYS A 36 8.96 26.98 0.64
C LYS A 36 9.36 26.21 1.91
N THR A 37 8.64 26.40 3.02
CA THR A 37 8.92 25.70 4.28
C THR A 37 8.59 24.21 4.15
N ILE A 38 7.43 23.88 3.58
CA ILE A 38 7.01 22.50 3.36
C ILE A 38 8.00 21.79 2.43
N THR A 39 8.33 22.38 1.31
CA THR A 39 9.30 21.83 0.34
C THR A 39 10.64 21.52 1.01
N LYS A 40 11.16 22.47 1.80
CA LYS A 40 12.42 22.30 2.54
C LYS A 40 12.39 21.14 3.54
N GLU A 41 11.28 20.98 4.27
CA GLU A 41 11.15 19.93 5.30
C GLU A 41 10.71 18.57 4.74
N SER A 42 10.21 18.52 3.49
CA SER A 42 9.71 17.31 2.84
C SER A 42 10.78 16.54 2.05
N VAL A 43 11.96 17.12 1.79
CA VAL A 43 13.06 16.42 1.10
C VAL A 43 13.73 15.39 2.01
N LEU A 44 14.23 14.30 1.43
CA LEU A 44 14.95 13.25 2.16
C LEU A 44 16.43 13.59 2.33
N GLU A 45 16.70 14.67 3.07
CA GLU A 45 18.07 15.10 3.43
C GLU A 45 18.28 15.11 4.94
N ASN A 46 19.52 14.93 5.37
CA ASN A 46 19.87 14.97 6.79
C ASN A 46 19.39 16.27 7.44
N GLY A 47 18.69 16.15 8.56
CA GLY A 47 18.19 17.27 9.35
C GLY A 47 16.73 17.65 9.05
N THR A 48 16.12 17.16 7.98
CA THR A 48 14.71 17.43 7.69
C THR A 48 13.77 16.51 8.49
N ILE A 49 12.53 16.97 8.70
CA ILE A 49 11.48 16.20 9.37
C ILE A 49 11.13 14.94 8.55
N ALA A 50 11.04 15.09 7.22
CA ALA A 50 10.74 13.97 6.33
C ALA A 50 11.81 12.88 6.44
N PHE A 51 13.08 13.22 6.41
CA PHE A 51 14.17 12.25 6.50
C PHE A 51 14.16 11.47 7.82
N GLN A 52 13.97 12.15 8.95
CA GLN A 52 13.91 11.50 10.26
C GLN A 52 12.77 10.47 10.34
N ASN A 53 11.56 10.84 9.90
CA ASN A 53 10.40 9.95 9.87
C ASN A 53 10.51 8.86 8.79
N TRP A 54 11.27 9.10 7.74
CA TRP A 54 11.52 8.13 6.68
C TRP A 54 12.56 7.08 7.09
N VAL A 55 13.62 7.47 7.81
CA VAL A 55 14.64 6.53 8.33
C VAL A 55 14.01 5.58 9.35
N LYS A 56 13.24 6.12 10.29
CA LYS A 56 12.50 5.32 11.26
C LYS A 56 11.05 5.77 11.27
N THR A 57 10.15 4.87 10.88
CA THR A 57 8.73 5.17 10.82
C THR A 57 8.20 5.68 12.16
N GLY A 58 7.50 6.78 12.12
CA GLY A 58 6.94 7.38 13.31
C GLY A 58 5.67 6.69 13.83
N SER A 59 5.11 5.75 13.09
CA SER A 59 3.94 4.95 13.45
C SER A 59 4.23 3.48 13.24
N ASP A 60 3.63 2.62 14.05
CA ASP A 60 3.75 1.19 13.89
C ASP A 60 3.07 0.74 12.59
N VAL A 61 3.72 -0.15 11.88
CA VAL A 61 3.18 -0.80 10.69
C VAL A 61 2.80 -2.22 11.06
N TYR A 62 1.56 -2.59 10.77
CA TYR A 62 1.05 -3.92 11.02
C TYR A 62 0.79 -4.64 9.73
N ARG A 63 1.13 -5.93 9.70
CA ARG A 63 0.78 -6.86 8.63
C ARG A 63 -0.14 -7.93 9.20
N GLN A 64 -1.36 -7.94 8.71
CA GLN A 64 -2.41 -8.85 9.10
C GLN A 64 -2.58 -9.90 8.02
N PHE A 65 -2.64 -11.16 8.41
CA PHE A 65 -2.81 -12.29 7.51
C PHE A 65 -4.14 -12.97 7.73
N TRP A 66 -4.85 -13.24 6.64
CA TRP A 66 -6.01 -14.12 6.61
C TRP A 66 -5.68 -15.32 5.74
N ILE A 67 -5.67 -16.50 6.32
CA ILE A 67 -5.31 -17.76 5.68
C ILE A 67 -6.58 -18.50 5.26
N PHE A 68 -6.59 -19.06 4.06
CA PHE A 68 -7.69 -19.88 3.57
C PHE A 68 -7.52 -21.32 4.04
N ASP A 69 -8.31 -21.70 5.04
CA ASP A 69 -8.38 -23.04 5.64
C ASP A 69 -9.31 -23.92 4.79
N VAL A 70 -8.78 -24.98 4.20
CA VAL A 70 -9.49 -25.86 3.28
C VAL A 70 -10.37 -26.85 4.09
N GLN A 71 -11.67 -26.84 3.80
CA GLN A 71 -12.66 -27.61 4.58
C GLN A 71 -12.93 -29.03 4.02
N ASN A 72 -12.61 -29.27 2.75
CA ASN A 72 -12.94 -30.54 2.07
C ASN A 72 -11.76 -31.17 1.31
N PRO A 73 -10.56 -31.29 1.92
CA PRO A 73 -9.35 -31.73 1.21
C PRO A 73 -9.49 -33.12 0.56
N GLN A 74 -10.18 -34.04 1.22
CA GLN A 74 -10.40 -35.42 0.71
C GLN A 74 -11.30 -35.41 -0.54
N GLU A 75 -12.41 -34.69 -0.51
CA GLU A 75 -13.34 -34.61 -1.65
C GLU A 75 -12.65 -34.02 -2.89
N VAL A 76 -11.79 -33.02 -2.71
CA VAL A 76 -11.02 -32.41 -3.79
C VAL A 76 -10.06 -33.42 -4.41
N MET A 77 -9.27 -34.13 -3.59
CA MET A 77 -8.27 -35.09 -4.06
C MET A 77 -8.89 -36.34 -4.66
N MET A 78 -10.03 -36.81 -4.14
CA MET A 78 -10.68 -38.03 -4.62
C MET A 78 -11.59 -37.82 -5.82
N ASN A 79 -12.36 -36.74 -5.84
CA ASN A 79 -13.45 -36.53 -6.82
C ASN A 79 -13.22 -35.30 -7.70
N GLY A 80 -12.18 -34.50 -7.47
CA GLY A 80 -11.99 -33.21 -8.15
C GLY A 80 -13.15 -32.25 -7.89
N SER A 81 -13.68 -32.26 -6.67
CA SER A 81 -14.72 -31.35 -6.20
C SER A 81 -14.18 -29.92 -6.11
N LYS A 82 -15.08 -28.91 -6.08
CA LYS A 82 -14.69 -27.53 -5.79
C LYS A 82 -13.98 -27.45 -4.44
N ILE A 83 -13.00 -26.58 -4.35
CA ILE A 83 -12.26 -26.33 -3.11
C ILE A 83 -13.11 -25.44 -2.21
N LYS A 84 -13.49 -25.93 -1.02
CA LYS A 84 -14.21 -25.14 -0.02
C LYS A 84 -13.21 -24.54 0.95
N VAL A 85 -13.20 -23.23 1.07
CA VAL A 85 -12.29 -22.50 1.96
C VAL A 85 -13.05 -21.73 3.02
N LYS A 86 -12.46 -21.63 4.20
CA LYS A 86 -12.88 -20.74 5.27
C LYS A 86 -11.74 -19.78 5.60
N GLN A 87 -12.01 -18.50 5.52
CA GLN A 87 -11.04 -17.50 5.94
C GLN A 87 -10.82 -17.54 7.45
N ARG A 88 -9.54 -17.62 7.88
CA ARG A 88 -9.11 -17.62 9.28
C ARG A 88 -8.13 -16.46 9.48
N GLY A 89 -8.32 -15.70 10.54
CA GLY A 89 -7.53 -14.51 10.86
C GLY A 89 -8.40 -13.35 11.36
N PRO A 90 -7.83 -12.15 11.59
CA PRO A 90 -6.44 -11.84 11.26
C PRO A 90 -5.43 -12.48 12.20
N TYR A 91 -4.26 -12.84 11.67
CA TYR A 91 -3.03 -13.09 12.42
C TYR A 91 -2.12 -11.90 12.20
N THR A 92 -1.89 -11.11 13.24
CA THR A 92 -1.29 -9.78 13.14
C THR A 92 0.17 -9.79 13.59
N TYR A 93 1.03 -9.18 12.78
CA TYR A 93 2.45 -8.97 13.08
C TYR A 93 2.79 -7.49 12.97
N ARG A 94 3.58 -6.97 13.92
CA ARG A 94 4.23 -5.68 13.79
C ARG A 94 5.46 -5.86 12.89
N VAL A 95 5.55 -5.03 11.86
CA VAL A 95 6.61 -5.08 10.85
C VAL A 95 7.21 -3.71 10.63
N ARG A 96 8.40 -3.63 9.99
CA ARG A 96 9.05 -2.37 9.60
C ARG A 96 9.28 -1.37 10.75
N TYR A 97 9.36 -1.85 11.98
CA TYR A 97 9.62 -0.99 13.15
C TYR A 97 11.11 -0.72 13.37
N LEU A 98 11.99 -1.44 12.70
CA LEU A 98 13.42 -1.18 12.69
C LEU A 98 13.75 -0.02 11.76
N ALA A 99 14.72 0.79 12.18
CA ALA A 99 15.23 1.86 11.33
C ALA A 99 15.88 1.30 10.06
N LYS A 100 15.81 2.08 8.97
CA LYS A 100 16.57 1.75 7.75
C LYS A 100 18.06 1.71 8.04
N ALA A 101 18.74 0.70 7.52
CA ALA A 101 20.18 0.50 7.68
C ALA A 101 20.95 0.95 6.44
N ASN A 102 22.26 1.21 6.61
CA ASN A 102 23.18 1.57 5.52
C ASN A 102 22.67 2.74 4.67
N VAL A 103 22.10 3.75 5.34
CA VAL A 103 21.54 4.93 4.67
C VAL A 103 22.68 5.78 4.14
N THR A 104 22.78 5.90 2.82
CA THR A 104 23.84 6.65 2.13
C THR A 104 23.23 7.64 1.14
N GLN A 105 23.53 8.92 1.30
CA GLN A 105 23.09 9.98 0.38
C GLN A 105 24.07 10.13 -0.78
N ASN A 106 23.53 10.30 -1.99
CA ASN A 106 24.28 10.70 -3.18
C ASN A 106 23.78 12.07 -3.62
N THR A 107 24.59 13.09 -3.38
CA THR A 107 24.25 14.49 -3.67
C THR A 107 24.30 14.83 -5.17
N GLU A 108 25.06 14.11 -5.97
CA GLU A 108 25.17 14.36 -7.41
C GLU A 108 23.91 13.93 -8.13
N ASN A 109 23.35 12.78 -7.76
CA ASN A 109 22.13 12.22 -8.38
C ASN A 109 20.85 12.50 -7.58
N HIS A 110 20.92 13.29 -6.50
CA HIS A 110 19.81 13.57 -5.61
C HIS A 110 19.06 12.31 -5.15
N THR A 111 19.80 11.28 -4.73
CA THR A 111 19.26 10.00 -4.31
C THR A 111 19.77 9.59 -2.94
N VAL A 112 19.03 8.71 -2.27
CA VAL A 112 19.44 8.06 -1.04
C VAL A 112 19.24 6.55 -1.17
N SER A 113 20.28 5.79 -0.84
CA SER A 113 20.28 4.33 -0.81
C SER A 113 20.12 3.84 0.62
N PHE A 114 19.42 2.72 0.79
CA PHE A 114 19.22 2.11 2.11
C PHE A 114 18.86 0.63 1.98
N VAL A 115 18.96 -0.06 3.12
CA VAL A 115 18.49 -1.43 3.31
C VAL A 115 17.38 -1.40 4.33
N GLN A 116 16.24 -2.06 4.05
CA GLN A 116 15.15 -2.21 5.00
C GLN A 116 15.28 -3.56 5.71
N PRO A 117 15.58 -3.58 7.03
CA PRO A 117 15.48 -4.80 7.82
C PRO A 117 14.02 -5.27 7.90
N ASN A 118 13.81 -6.56 7.72
CA ASN A 118 12.51 -7.21 7.82
C ASN A 118 12.50 -8.10 9.07
N GLU A 119 11.76 -7.68 10.07
CA GLU A 119 11.45 -8.44 11.26
C GLU A 119 9.95 -8.38 11.51
N ALA A 120 9.35 -9.51 11.85
CA ALA A 120 7.92 -9.63 12.10
C ALA A 120 7.68 -10.18 13.50
N THR A 121 7.12 -9.36 14.39
CA THR A 121 6.75 -9.77 15.76
C THR A 121 5.25 -9.96 15.87
N PHE A 122 4.82 -11.13 16.32
CA PHE A 122 3.40 -11.45 16.49
C PHE A 122 2.75 -10.57 17.56
N VAL A 123 1.52 -10.10 17.29
CA VAL A 123 0.73 -9.24 18.18
C VAL A 123 -0.56 -9.96 18.59
N PRO A 124 -0.58 -10.67 19.72
CA PRO A 124 -1.75 -11.45 20.16
C PRO A 124 -3.02 -10.61 20.33
N SER A 125 -2.89 -9.40 20.88
CA SER A 125 -4.02 -8.50 21.15
C SER A 125 -4.76 -8.02 19.90
N MET A 126 -4.14 -8.12 18.72
CA MET A 126 -4.70 -7.75 17.42
C MET A 126 -4.98 -8.96 16.53
N SER A 127 -4.93 -10.16 17.07
CA SER A 127 -5.08 -11.43 16.35
C SER A 127 -6.33 -12.17 16.80
N ALA A 128 -6.98 -12.86 15.86
CA ALA A 128 -8.16 -13.69 16.15
C ALA A 128 -7.81 -15.07 16.72
N GLY A 129 -6.53 -15.45 16.73
CA GLY A 129 -6.01 -16.71 17.24
C GLY A 129 -4.53 -16.61 17.56
N THR A 130 -3.85 -17.75 17.59
CA THR A 130 -2.43 -17.87 17.93
C THR A 130 -1.61 -18.37 16.74
N GLU A 131 -0.30 -18.22 16.81
CA GLU A 131 0.61 -18.76 15.79
C GLU A 131 0.61 -20.30 15.74
N ASP A 132 0.14 -20.96 16.80
CA ASP A 132 0.07 -22.42 16.92
C ASP A 132 -1.28 -22.98 16.42
N ASP A 133 -2.23 -22.12 16.01
CA ASP A 133 -3.46 -22.55 15.37
C ASP A 133 -3.14 -23.40 14.14
N THR A 134 -3.72 -24.60 14.08
CA THR A 134 -3.50 -25.53 12.97
C THR A 134 -4.59 -25.40 11.92
N LEU A 135 -4.19 -25.23 10.67
CA LEU A 135 -5.06 -25.05 9.51
C LEU A 135 -4.73 -26.10 8.44
N THR A 136 -5.75 -26.47 7.66
CA THR A 136 -5.55 -27.30 6.46
C THR A 136 -5.24 -26.38 5.28
N VAL A 137 -4.00 -26.42 4.84
CA VAL A 137 -3.48 -25.51 3.79
C VAL A 137 -2.96 -26.29 2.59
N LEU A 138 -2.81 -25.60 1.46
CA LEU A 138 -2.17 -26.15 0.28
C LEU A 138 -0.70 -26.49 0.58
N ASN A 139 -0.27 -27.69 0.22
CA ASN A 139 1.14 -28.06 0.24
C ASN A 139 1.86 -27.41 -0.96
N LEU A 140 2.58 -26.33 -0.68
CA LEU A 140 3.21 -25.50 -1.72
C LEU A 140 4.20 -26.29 -2.58
N ALA A 141 4.93 -27.24 -1.97
CA ALA A 141 5.92 -28.05 -2.68
C ALA A 141 5.25 -29.07 -3.64
N VAL A 142 4.23 -29.77 -3.15
CA VAL A 142 3.48 -30.75 -3.96
C VAL A 142 2.67 -30.05 -5.05
N ALA A 143 2.05 -28.92 -4.74
CA ALA A 143 1.25 -28.15 -5.69
C ALA A 143 2.08 -27.58 -6.85
N ALA A 144 3.30 -27.13 -6.58
CA ALA A 144 4.20 -26.57 -7.60
C ALA A 144 4.87 -27.65 -8.47
N ALA A 145 4.94 -28.89 -8.00
CA ALA A 145 5.69 -29.96 -8.67
C ALA A 145 5.32 -30.20 -10.15
N PRO A 146 4.02 -30.28 -10.56
CA PRO A 146 3.66 -30.48 -11.97
C PRO A 146 4.05 -29.32 -12.87
N HIS A 147 4.05 -28.11 -12.35
CA HIS A 147 4.45 -26.91 -13.09
C HIS A 147 5.96 -26.85 -13.31
N LEU A 148 6.73 -27.11 -12.24
CA LEU A 148 8.18 -27.10 -12.30
C LEU A 148 8.75 -28.28 -13.08
N TYR A 149 8.07 -29.43 -13.03
CA TYR A 149 8.51 -30.68 -13.64
C TYR A 149 7.39 -31.28 -14.52
N PRO A 150 7.17 -30.76 -15.73
CA PRO A 150 6.09 -31.22 -16.61
C PRO A 150 6.35 -32.60 -17.24
N ASN A 151 7.58 -33.11 -17.18
CA ASN A 151 7.94 -34.40 -17.74
C ASN A 151 7.28 -35.56 -16.97
N ALA A 152 6.54 -36.43 -17.67
CA ALA A 152 5.78 -37.52 -17.07
C ALA A 152 6.66 -38.53 -16.31
N PHE A 153 7.87 -38.81 -16.77
CA PHE A 153 8.80 -39.71 -16.09
C PHE A 153 9.24 -39.10 -14.74
N VAL A 154 9.61 -37.83 -14.75
CA VAL A 154 9.97 -37.11 -13.51
C VAL A 154 8.80 -37.10 -12.53
N GLN A 155 7.56 -36.89 -13.00
CA GLN A 155 6.37 -36.93 -12.16
C GLN A 155 6.13 -38.29 -11.50
N VAL A 156 6.47 -39.40 -12.15
CA VAL A 156 6.41 -40.75 -11.54
C VAL A 156 7.41 -40.86 -10.37
N LEU A 157 8.62 -40.36 -10.54
CA LEU A 157 9.62 -40.34 -9.47
C LEU A 157 9.18 -39.45 -8.31
N LEU A 158 8.70 -38.24 -8.59
CA LEU A 158 8.17 -37.31 -7.58
C LEU A 158 6.98 -37.94 -6.84
N ASN A 159 6.06 -38.62 -7.52
CA ASN A 159 4.95 -39.31 -6.89
C ASN A 159 5.42 -40.40 -5.89
N SER A 160 6.48 -41.11 -6.22
CA SER A 160 7.07 -42.10 -5.29
C SER A 160 7.62 -41.45 -4.03
N LEU A 161 8.28 -40.29 -4.15
CA LEU A 161 8.79 -39.53 -3.01
C LEU A 161 7.66 -38.91 -2.19
N ILE A 162 6.62 -38.36 -2.86
CA ILE A 162 5.41 -37.79 -2.23
C ILE A 162 4.72 -38.88 -1.38
N LYS A 163 4.56 -40.10 -1.92
CA LYS A 163 4.00 -41.24 -1.18
C LYS A 163 4.87 -41.65 0.00
N LYS A 164 6.18 -41.76 -0.21
CA LYS A 164 7.13 -42.14 0.83
C LYS A 164 7.16 -41.14 1.98
N SER A 165 7.03 -39.87 1.70
CA SER A 165 6.95 -38.79 2.72
C SER A 165 5.56 -38.68 3.37
N LYS A 166 4.56 -39.41 2.90
CA LYS A 166 3.14 -39.30 3.29
C LYS A 166 2.60 -37.88 3.04
N SER A 167 3.15 -37.17 2.06
CA SER A 167 2.69 -35.83 1.67
C SER A 167 1.50 -35.94 0.71
N ALA A 168 0.67 -34.91 0.69
CA ALA A 168 -0.48 -34.79 -0.19
C ALA A 168 -0.62 -33.34 -0.69
N MET A 169 -1.61 -33.07 -1.57
CA MET A 169 -1.94 -31.73 -2.06
C MET A 169 -2.26 -30.74 -0.93
N PHE A 170 -2.94 -31.23 0.10
CA PHE A 170 -3.24 -30.46 1.30
C PHE A 170 -2.53 -31.07 2.52
N GLN A 171 -2.26 -30.26 3.51
CA GLN A 171 -1.58 -30.62 4.74
C GLN A 171 -2.00 -29.75 5.92
N ASN A 172 -1.88 -30.26 7.11
CA ASN A 172 -2.09 -29.47 8.32
C ASN A 172 -0.78 -28.78 8.71
N ARG A 173 -0.85 -27.47 8.93
CA ARG A 173 0.29 -26.65 9.37
C ARG A 173 -0.17 -25.61 10.37
N THR A 174 0.69 -25.27 11.32
CA THR A 174 0.45 -24.13 12.18
C THR A 174 0.59 -22.82 11.36
N VAL A 175 -0.01 -21.76 11.85
CA VAL A 175 0.11 -20.43 11.24
C VAL A 175 1.59 -20.02 11.13
N ARG A 176 2.36 -20.23 12.18
CA ARG A 176 3.81 -19.96 12.21
C ARG A 176 4.55 -20.73 11.12
N GLU A 177 4.34 -22.03 11.04
CA GLU A 177 4.96 -22.88 10.01
C GLU A 177 4.61 -22.42 8.60
N PHE A 178 3.32 -22.17 8.34
CA PHE A 178 2.85 -21.82 7.01
C PHE A 178 3.38 -20.46 6.54
N LEU A 179 3.44 -19.48 7.43
CA LEU A 179 3.94 -18.15 7.10
C LEU A 179 5.47 -18.11 7.00
N TRP A 180 6.17 -18.58 8.05
CA TRP A 180 7.59 -18.31 8.24
C TRP A 180 8.51 -19.49 7.91
N GLY A 181 7.95 -20.67 7.73
CA GLY A 181 8.66 -21.83 7.22
C GLY A 181 8.69 -23.05 8.13
N TYR A 182 8.66 -24.18 7.47
CA TYR A 182 8.82 -25.51 8.06
C TYR A 182 9.66 -26.38 7.13
N LYS A 183 10.30 -27.40 7.69
CA LYS A 183 11.03 -28.40 6.92
C LYS A 183 10.03 -29.33 6.23
N ASP A 184 9.95 -29.26 4.88
CA ASP A 184 9.00 -30.06 4.12
C ASP A 184 9.44 -31.53 4.02
N PRO A 185 8.57 -32.51 4.40
CA PRO A 185 8.91 -33.93 4.38
C PRO A 185 9.19 -34.47 2.97
N PHE A 186 8.45 -33.99 1.95
CA PHE A 186 8.64 -34.42 0.55
C PHE A 186 9.98 -33.90 0.02
N LEU A 187 10.26 -32.61 0.14
CA LEU A 187 11.51 -32.01 -0.33
C LEU A 187 12.74 -32.59 0.38
N SER A 188 12.58 -33.01 1.64
CA SER A 188 13.66 -33.65 2.41
C SER A 188 14.06 -35.03 1.87
N LEU A 189 13.23 -35.67 1.04
CA LEU A 189 13.52 -36.94 0.39
C LEU A 189 14.08 -36.78 -1.03
N VAL A 190 14.08 -35.59 -1.59
CA VAL A 190 14.60 -35.34 -2.94
C VAL A 190 16.13 -35.49 -2.91
N PRO A 191 16.71 -36.37 -3.74
CA PRO A 191 18.14 -36.69 -3.71
C PRO A 191 18.99 -35.64 -4.41
N TYR A 192 18.65 -34.35 -4.24
CA TYR A 192 19.33 -33.22 -4.85
C TYR A 192 19.49 -32.09 -3.83
N PRO A 193 20.52 -31.29 -3.88
CA PRO A 193 20.73 -30.18 -2.94
C PRO A 193 19.74 -29.03 -3.22
N ILE A 194 18.48 -29.19 -2.82
CA ILE A 194 17.45 -28.16 -2.92
C ILE A 194 17.09 -27.65 -1.52
N PRO A 195 16.62 -26.40 -1.40
CA PRO A 195 16.07 -25.91 -0.13
C PRO A 195 14.89 -26.77 0.31
N THR A 196 14.94 -27.30 1.53
CA THR A 196 13.90 -28.17 2.09
C THR A 196 12.91 -27.42 2.97
N THR A 197 13.19 -26.16 3.30
CA THR A 197 12.29 -25.31 4.08
C THR A 197 11.34 -24.55 3.16
N VAL A 198 10.04 -24.60 3.49
CA VAL A 198 8.96 -24.01 2.73
C VAL A 198 8.10 -23.13 3.65
N GLY A 199 7.71 -21.96 3.18
CA GLY A 199 6.79 -21.05 3.84
C GLY A 199 6.44 -19.92 2.88
N VAL A 200 5.26 -19.30 3.06
CA VAL A 200 4.79 -18.26 2.10
C VAL A 200 5.72 -17.05 2.11
N PHE A 201 6.26 -16.69 3.28
CA PHE A 201 7.20 -15.58 3.47
C PHE A 201 8.60 -16.02 3.90
N TYR A 202 8.91 -17.31 3.82
CA TYR A 202 10.28 -17.78 4.01
C TYR A 202 11.15 -17.43 2.79
N PRO A 203 12.38 -16.93 2.96
CA PRO A 203 13.12 -16.62 4.20
C PRO A 203 13.05 -15.14 4.64
N TYR A 204 11.95 -14.44 4.37
CA TYR A 204 11.86 -12.98 4.50
C TYR A 204 11.65 -12.44 5.94
N ASN A 205 11.66 -13.29 6.96
CA ASN A 205 11.73 -12.84 8.36
C ASN A 205 13.20 -12.82 8.82
N ASP A 206 13.59 -11.86 9.63
CA ASP A 206 14.96 -11.62 10.12
C ASP A 206 16.01 -11.49 8.99
N THR A 207 15.60 -10.88 7.89
CA THR A 207 16.44 -10.66 6.71
C THR A 207 16.30 -9.23 6.18
N ALA A 208 17.01 -8.92 5.11
CA ALA A 208 16.86 -7.67 4.38
C ALA A 208 16.54 -7.94 2.89
N ASP A 209 15.69 -7.10 2.32
CA ASP A 209 15.21 -7.24 0.93
C ASP A 209 16.28 -6.97 -0.13
N GLY A 210 17.38 -6.36 0.26
CA GLY A 210 18.42 -5.81 -0.62
C GLY A 210 18.44 -4.29 -0.57
N VAL A 211 19.19 -3.68 -1.48
CA VAL A 211 19.38 -2.23 -1.51
C VAL A 211 18.27 -1.55 -2.30
N TYR A 212 17.66 -0.58 -1.68
CA TYR A 212 16.76 0.39 -2.32
C TYR A 212 17.52 1.67 -2.63
N LYS A 213 17.14 2.33 -3.71
CA LYS A 213 17.59 3.66 -4.06
C LYS A 213 16.37 4.50 -4.40
N VAL A 214 16.20 5.63 -3.73
CA VAL A 214 15.06 6.54 -3.93
C VAL A 214 15.55 7.96 -4.15
N PHE A 215 14.75 8.77 -4.85
CA PHE A 215 15.04 10.19 -5.03
C PHE A 215 14.80 10.96 -3.73
N THR A 216 15.68 11.93 -3.43
CA THR A 216 15.54 12.78 -2.24
C THR A 216 14.48 13.87 -2.41
N GLY A 217 14.13 14.22 -3.63
CA GLY A 217 13.23 15.33 -3.94
C GLY A 217 13.88 16.70 -3.88
N LYS A 218 15.22 16.80 -3.75
CA LYS A 218 15.93 18.06 -3.63
C LYS A 218 15.92 18.88 -4.93
N ASP A 219 16.10 18.23 -6.06
CA ASP A 219 16.04 18.82 -7.39
C ASP A 219 14.59 19.04 -7.88
N ASP A 220 13.71 18.14 -7.50
CA ASP A 220 12.30 18.14 -7.86
C ASP A 220 11.48 17.44 -6.78
N ILE A 221 10.72 18.19 -6.01
CA ILE A 221 9.93 17.67 -4.88
C ILE A 221 8.90 16.61 -5.32
N SER A 222 8.44 16.65 -6.57
CA SER A 222 7.53 15.64 -7.10
C SER A 222 8.12 14.23 -7.15
N LYS A 223 9.46 14.12 -7.10
CA LYS A 223 10.18 12.85 -7.11
C LYS A 223 10.48 12.30 -5.71
N VAL A 224 10.19 13.05 -4.63
CA VAL A 224 10.55 12.62 -3.28
C VAL A 224 10.05 11.20 -2.98
N ALA A 225 10.94 10.35 -2.45
CA ALA A 225 10.70 8.95 -2.12
C ALA A 225 10.30 8.02 -3.29
N ILE A 226 10.24 8.53 -4.53
CA ILE A 226 10.07 7.66 -5.70
C ILE A 226 11.27 6.74 -5.79
N ILE A 227 11.00 5.45 -5.98
CA ILE A 227 12.05 4.45 -6.15
C ILE A 227 12.69 4.66 -7.52
N ASP A 228 13.97 5.06 -7.53
CA ASP A 228 14.81 5.11 -8.72
C ASP A 228 15.11 3.68 -9.18
N THR A 229 15.65 2.88 -8.27
CA THR A 229 15.92 1.47 -8.54
C THR A 229 15.63 0.59 -7.33
N TYR A 230 14.95 -0.53 -7.59
CA TYR A 230 14.88 -1.68 -6.72
C TYR A 230 15.03 -2.92 -7.58
N LYS A 231 16.18 -3.60 -7.49
CA LYS A 231 16.49 -4.74 -8.37
C LYS A 231 16.20 -4.42 -9.85
N ASP A 232 16.53 -3.20 -10.27
CA ASP A 232 16.43 -2.67 -11.65
C ASP A 232 15.01 -2.62 -12.27
N LYS A 233 13.94 -2.50 -11.47
CA LYS A 233 12.54 -2.43 -11.96
C LYS A 233 11.78 -1.18 -11.50
N LYS A 234 10.86 -0.69 -12.35
CA LYS A 234 10.03 0.52 -12.13
C LYS A 234 8.73 0.21 -11.37
N SER A 235 8.13 1.24 -10.76
CA SER A 235 7.04 1.18 -9.78
C SER A 235 5.62 1.28 -10.37
N ILE A 236 4.61 0.91 -9.56
CA ILE A 236 3.15 1.02 -9.80
C ILE A 236 2.66 2.36 -9.24
N TYR A 237 1.66 2.99 -9.88
CA TYR A 237 1.04 4.25 -9.44
C TYR A 237 -0.41 4.04 -8.96
N ALA A 238 -0.87 4.97 -8.08
CA ALA A 238 -2.23 5.04 -7.57
C ALA A 238 -2.99 6.21 -8.21
N ILE A 239 -4.32 6.13 -8.23
CA ILE A 239 -5.18 7.21 -8.75
C ILE A 239 -5.96 7.88 -7.61
N PHE A 240 -6.33 9.15 -7.80
CA PHE A 240 -7.16 9.89 -6.86
C PHE A 240 -8.54 9.24 -6.73
N GLY A 241 -8.96 8.95 -5.49
CA GLY A 241 -10.22 8.29 -5.16
C GLY A 241 -11.23 9.20 -4.43
N GLY A 242 -10.78 10.32 -3.86
CA GLY A 242 -11.65 11.26 -3.14
C GLY A 242 -10.98 11.95 -1.96
N GLU A 243 -11.75 12.83 -1.32
CA GLU A 243 -11.37 13.51 -0.08
C GLU A 243 -12.05 12.85 1.11
N ILE A 244 -11.33 12.66 2.20
CA ILE A 244 -11.86 12.15 3.46
C ILE A 244 -11.31 12.91 4.66
N ASP A 245 -11.98 12.84 5.78
CA ASP A 245 -11.46 13.31 7.07
C ASP A 245 -10.81 12.15 7.83
N LEU A 246 -9.54 12.31 8.19
CA LEU A 246 -8.80 11.37 9.01
C LEU A 246 -8.43 12.03 10.33
N LYS A 247 -9.15 11.71 11.40
CA LYS A 247 -8.92 12.27 12.74
C LYS A 247 -8.91 13.80 12.77
N GLY A 248 -9.82 14.44 12.02
CA GLY A 248 -9.92 15.90 11.89
C GLY A 248 -8.87 16.53 10.98
N ILE A 249 -8.17 15.74 10.17
CA ILE A 249 -7.24 16.18 9.14
C ILE A 249 -7.84 15.82 7.78
N PRO A 250 -8.10 16.80 6.90
CA PRO A 250 -8.54 16.50 5.53
C PRO A 250 -7.39 15.84 4.75
N VAL A 251 -7.66 14.71 4.13
CA VAL A 251 -6.69 13.95 3.33
C VAL A 251 -7.27 13.57 1.97
N TYR A 252 -6.40 13.41 1.00
CA TYR A 252 -6.71 12.85 -0.31
C TYR A 252 -6.47 11.34 -0.27
N ARG A 253 -7.53 10.57 -0.55
CA ARG A 253 -7.44 9.13 -0.69
C ARG A 253 -7.05 8.79 -2.12
N PHE A 254 -5.96 8.05 -2.25
CA PHE A 254 -5.54 7.43 -3.50
C PHE A 254 -5.83 5.94 -3.43
N VAL A 255 -6.32 5.36 -4.52
CA VAL A 255 -6.68 3.95 -4.61
C VAL A 255 -5.89 3.26 -5.71
N LEU A 256 -5.67 1.96 -5.53
CA LEU A 256 -5.11 1.13 -6.59
C LEU A 256 -6.16 0.95 -7.68
N PRO A 257 -5.92 1.40 -8.92
CA PRO A 257 -6.90 1.28 -9.98
C PRO A 257 -7.10 -0.20 -10.37
N PRO A 258 -8.33 -0.61 -10.73
CA PRO A 258 -8.58 -1.96 -11.27
C PRO A 258 -7.66 -2.31 -12.46
N LYS A 259 -7.27 -1.29 -13.23
CA LYS A 259 -6.30 -1.40 -14.35
C LYS A 259 -4.95 -1.99 -13.91
N ALA A 260 -4.56 -1.88 -12.64
CA ALA A 260 -3.32 -2.47 -12.14
C ALA A 260 -3.29 -4.00 -12.28
N PHE A 261 -4.45 -4.66 -12.21
CA PHE A 261 -4.61 -6.11 -12.40
C PHE A 261 -5.31 -6.46 -13.71
N ALA A 262 -5.45 -5.50 -14.63
CA ALA A 262 -6.07 -5.75 -15.92
C ALA A 262 -5.19 -6.66 -16.80
N SER A 263 -5.82 -7.34 -17.77
CA SER A 263 -5.09 -8.13 -18.77
C SER A 263 -4.18 -7.22 -19.61
N PRO A 264 -3.11 -7.76 -20.20
CA PRO A 264 -2.25 -7.01 -21.12
C PRO A 264 -2.99 -6.38 -22.32
N VAL A 265 -4.13 -6.93 -22.69
CA VAL A 265 -4.99 -6.37 -23.75
C VAL A 265 -5.59 -5.01 -23.30
N GLN A 266 -5.97 -4.90 -22.03
CA GLN A 266 -6.52 -3.68 -21.45
C GLN A 266 -5.45 -2.75 -20.88
N ASN A 267 -4.35 -3.31 -20.38
CA ASN A 267 -3.21 -2.58 -19.84
C ASN A 267 -1.90 -3.16 -20.37
N PRO A 268 -1.32 -2.60 -21.44
CA PRO A 268 -0.08 -3.11 -22.05
C PRO A 268 1.11 -3.19 -21.09
N ASP A 269 1.14 -2.36 -20.03
CA ASP A 269 2.19 -2.39 -19.01
C ASP A 269 2.25 -3.73 -18.26
N ASN A 270 1.14 -4.49 -18.26
CA ASN A 270 1.05 -5.80 -17.63
C ASN A 270 1.54 -6.96 -18.55
N HIS A 271 2.09 -6.65 -19.72
CA HIS A 271 2.55 -7.69 -20.66
C HIS A 271 3.59 -8.65 -20.06
N CYS A 272 4.44 -8.15 -19.16
CA CYS A 272 5.45 -8.96 -18.48
C CYS A 272 4.87 -10.04 -17.53
N PHE A 273 3.61 -9.90 -17.11
CA PHE A 273 2.88 -10.85 -16.26
C PHE A 273 2.08 -11.88 -17.07
N CYS A 274 2.12 -11.82 -18.40
CA CYS A 274 1.55 -12.85 -19.26
C CYS A 274 2.65 -13.85 -19.66
N THR A 275 3.00 -14.73 -18.75
CA THR A 275 4.13 -15.65 -18.93
C THR A 275 3.72 -16.94 -19.60
N GLU A 276 2.47 -17.37 -19.44
CA GLU A 276 1.94 -18.60 -20.02
C GLU A 276 0.59 -18.38 -20.70
N LYS A 277 0.54 -18.69 -22.01
CA LYS A 277 -0.64 -18.39 -22.84
C LYS A 277 -1.87 -19.26 -22.52
N VAL A 278 -1.69 -20.48 -22.10
CA VAL A 278 -2.81 -21.41 -21.81
C VAL A 278 -3.55 -20.93 -20.57
N ILE A 279 -2.83 -20.72 -19.46
CA ILE A 279 -3.42 -20.27 -18.18
C ILE A 279 -3.99 -18.86 -18.32
N SER A 280 -3.26 -17.97 -18.98
CA SER A 280 -3.69 -16.59 -19.18
C SER A 280 -4.76 -16.43 -20.26
N LYS A 281 -5.20 -17.51 -20.90
CA LYS A 281 -6.13 -17.49 -22.02
C LYS A 281 -5.70 -16.49 -23.11
N ASN A 282 -4.49 -16.65 -23.60
CA ASN A 282 -3.85 -15.72 -24.53
C ASN A 282 -3.79 -14.27 -23.99
N CYS A 283 -3.47 -14.12 -22.72
CA CYS A 283 -3.35 -12.83 -22.05
C CYS A 283 -4.67 -12.06 -21.88
N THR A 284 -5.82 -12.73 -21.92
CA THR A 284 -7.12 -12.09 -21.70
C THR A 284 -7.60 -12.20 -20.24
N LEU A 285 -7.03 -13.12 -19.46
CA LEU A 285 -7.35 -13.27 -18.04
C LEU A 285 -6.98 -11.99 -17.27
N TYR A 286 -7.89 -11.48 -16.46
CA TYR A 286 -7.67 -10.27 -15.64
C TYR A 286 -7.97 -10.52 -14.16
N GLY A 287 -7.44 -9.63 -13.30
CA GLY A 287 -7.57 -9.70 -11.85
C GLY A 287 -6.50 -10.53 -11.15
N VAL A 288 -5.57 -11.12 -11.91
CA VAL A 288 -4.38 -11.82 -11.39
C VAL A 288 -3.14 -11.47 -12.20
N LEU A 289 -2.00 -11.39 -11.54
CA LEU A 289 -0.69 -11.19 -12.15
C LEU A 289 0.19 -12.41 -11.87
N ASP A 290 0.71 -13.02 -12.91
CA ASP A 290 1.69 -14.10 -12.82
C ASP A 290 3.07 -13.53 -12.48
N ILE A 291 3.56 -13.81 -11.28
CA ILE A 291 4.90 -13.39 -10.83
C ILE A 291 5.90 -14.56 -10.78
N SER A 292 5.61 -15.68 -11.44
CA SER A 292 6.46 -16.86 -11.42
C SER A 292 7.90 -16.57 -11.84
N LYS A 293 8.10 -15.74 -12.87
CA LYS A 293 9.45 -15.28 -13.29
C LYS A 293 10.21 -14.55 -12.18
N CYS A 294 9.51 -13.83 -11.31
CA CYS A 294 10.11 -13.15 -10.15
C CYS A 294 10.34 -14.10 -8.96
N LYS A 295 9.81 -15.33 -9.05
CA LYS A 295 9.85 -16.36 -8.01
C LYS A 295 10.56 -17.65 -8.48
N GLU A 296 11.58 -17.50 -9.31
CA GLU A 296 12.40 -18.64 -9.79
C GLU A 296 11.58 -19.73 -10.47
N GLY A 297 10.53 -19.36 -11.21
CA GLY A 297 9.63 -20.29 -11.88
C GLY A 297 8.54 -20.89 -10.98
N ARG A 298 8.51 -20.59 -9.69
CA ARG A 298 7.43 -21.07 -8.80
C ARG A 298 6.10 -20.45 -9.23
N PRO A 299 5.02 -21.22 -9.34
CA PRO A 299 3.75 -20.78 -9.94
C PRO A 299 2.93 -19.88 -8.99
N VAL A 300 3.46 -18.71 -8.67
CA VAL A 300 2.86 -17.74 -7.76
C VAL A 300 2.12 -16.67 -8.54
N TYR A 301 0.88 -16.42 -8.15
CA TYR A 301 -0.02 -15.40 -8.69
C TYR A 301 -0.43 -14.42 -7.61
N ILE A 302 -0.53 -13.14 -7.94
CA ILE A 302 -1.01 -12.09 -7.03
C ILE A 302 -2.33 -11.54 -7.54
N SER A 303 -3.27 -11.30 -6.63
CA SER A 303 -4.56 -10.66 -6.90
C SER A 303 -4.95 -9.71 -5.77
N LEU A 304 -6.08 -9.03 -5.92
CA LEU A 304 -6.76 -8.45 -4.76
C LEU A 304 -7.43 -9.57 -3.94
N PRO A 305 -7.71 -9.35 -2.64
CA PRO A 305 -8.35 -10.34 -1.78
C PRO A 305 -9.68 -10.85 -2.35
N HIS A 306 -9.94 -12.14 -2.19
CA HIS A 306 -11.14 -12.83 -2.69
C HIS A 306 -11.39 -12.67 -4.19
N PHE A 307 -10.33 -12.39 -4.98
CA PHE A 307 -10.40 -12.08 -6.41
C PHE A 307 -11.29 -10.86 -6.71
N LEU A 308 -11.28 -9.84 -5.85
CA LEU A 308 -11.97 -8.57 -6.11
C LEU A 308 -11.54 -8.02 -7.47
N HIS A 309 -12.48 -7.59 -8.31
CA HIS A 309 -12.28 -7.09 -9.68
C HIS A 309 -11.62 -8.09 -10.64
N ALA A 310 -11.62 -9.37 -10.31
CA ALA A 310 -11.09 -10.39 -11.20
C ALA A 310 -12.17 -11.04 -12.07
N THR A 311 -11.73 -11.73 -13.12
CA THR A 311 -12.64 -12.53 -13.93
C THR A 311 -13.37 -13.57 -13.07
N PRO A 312 -14.71 -13.74 -13.22
CA PRO A 312 -15.51 -14.66 -12.42
C PRO A 312 -15.01 -16.11 -12.47
N GLU A 313 -14.38 -16.50 -13.57
CA GLU A 313 -13.87 -17.86 -13.80
C GLU A 313 -12.84 -18.29 -12.75
N LEU A 314 -12.10 -17.35 -12.16
CA LEU A 314 -11.13 -17.64 -11.10
C LEU A 314 -11.80 -18.10 -9.81
N ALA A 315 -12.98 -17.59 -9.51
CA ALA A 315 -13.74 -17.92 -8.30
C ALA A 315 -14.64 -19.17 -8.46
N ILE A 316 -15.04 -19.54 -9.70
CA ILE A 316 -15.95 -20.68 -9.95
C ILE A 316 -15.53 -21.98 -9.27
N PRO A 317 -14.23 -22.38 -9.28
CA PRO A 317 -13.78 -23.64 -8.67
C PRO A 317 -13.62 -23.57 -7.16
N ILE A 318 -13.88 -22.43 -6.53
CA ILE A 318 -13.60 -22.19 -5.11
C ILE A 318 -14.87 -21.67 -4.43
N GLU A 319 -15.27 -22.33 -3.36
CA GLU A 319 -16.39 -21.91 -2.50
C GLU A 319 -15.85 -21.22 -1.23
N GLY A 320 -16.54 -20.19 -0.73
CA GLY A 320 -16.19 -19.46 0.48
C GLY A 320 -15.41 -18.16 0.23
N LEU A 321 -15.40 -17.69 -1.02
CA LEU A 321 -14.88 -16.38 -1.37
C LEU A 321 -15.98 -15.32 -1.32
N HIS A 322 -15.69 -14.18 -0.66
CA HIS A 322 -16.64 -13.07 -0.46
C HIS A 322 -15.93 -11.74 -0.77
N PRO A 323 -15.79 -11.36 -2.06
CA PRO A 323 -15.15 -10.08 -2.41
C PRO A 323 -15.97 -8.90 -1.86
N ASN A 324 -15.30 -7.95 -1.22
CA ASN A 324 -15.88 -6.75 -0.63
C ASN A 324 -14.98 -5.55 -0.92
N GLU A 325 -15.55 -4.49 -1.53
CA GLU A 325 -14.79 -3.30 -1.94
C GLU A 325 -14.15 -2.57 -0.74
N GLU A 326 -14.86 -2.40 0.35
CA GLU A 326 -14.38 -1.67 1.51
C GLU A 326 -13.27 -2.42 2.26
N GLU A 327 -13.44 -3.75 2.40
CA GLU A 327 -12.51 -4.61 3.14
C GLU A 327 -11.27 -4.99 2.33
N HIS A 328 -11.38 -5.02 0.99
CA HIS A 328 -10.33 -5.61 0.14
C HIS A 328 -9.61 -4.61 -0.76
N ARG A 329 -10.08 -3.36 -0.85
CA ARG A 329 -9.45 -2.31 -1.66
C ARG A 329 -8.15 -1.80 -1.02
N THR A 330 -7.11 -1.66 -1.82
CA THR A 330 -5.85 -0.99 -1.44
C THR A 330 -5.99 0.52 -1.57
N TYR A 331 -5.54 1.27 -0.56
CA TYR A 331 -5.59 2.73 -0.56
C TYR A 331 -4.42 3.38 0.19
N LEU A 332 -4.24 4.68 -0.07
CA LEU A 332 -3.24 5.55 0.53
C LEU A 332 -3.88 6.91 0.80
N ASP A 333 -3.82 7.39 2.04
CA ASP A 333 -4.37 8.68 2.47
C ASP A 333 -3.23 9.65 2.71
N VAL A 334 -3.22 10.73 1.93
CA VAL A 334 -2.14 11.72 1.90
C VAL A 334 -2.70 13.08 2.27
N GLU A 335 -2.04 13.78 3.18
CA GLU A 335 -2.36 15.16 3.48
C GLU A 335 -1.89 16.07 2.33
N PRO A 336 -2.81 16.84 1.69
CA PRO A 336 -2.54 17.47 0.39
C PRO A 336 -1.49 18.58 0.41
N MET A 337 -1.27 19.25 1.54
CA MET A 337 -0.32 20.36 1.63
C MET A 337 1.11 19.88 1.85
N THR A 338 1.30 18.88 2.72
CA THR A 338 2.62 18.37 3.08
C THR A 338 3.07 17.17 2.25
N GLY A 339 2.12 16.48 1.60
CA GLY A 339 2.39 15.22 0.91
C GLY A 339 2.62 14.03 1.87
N PHE A 340 2.41 14.20 3.18
CA PHE A 340 2.63 13.12 4.13
C PHE A 340 1.52 12.08 4.07
N THR A 341 1.92 10.83 3.98
CA THR A 341 1.02 9.70 4.13
C THR A 341 0.64 9.54 5.59
N LEU A 342 -0.65 9.72 5.90
CA LEU A 342 -1.17 9.61 7.26
C LEU A 342 -1.83 8.26 7.54
N GLN A 343 -2.29 7.58 6.50
CA GLN A 343 -2.85 6.22 6.58
C GLN A 343 -2.63 5.48 5.28
N PHE A 344 -2.44 4.17 5.36
CA PHE A 344 -2.50 3.30 4.19
C PHE A 344 -3.00 1.90 4.55
N ALA A 345 -3.54 1.22 3.56
CA ALA A 345 -3.85 -0.20 3.60
C ALA A 345 -3.47 -0.83 2.26
N LYS A 346 -2.40 -1.63 2.26
CA LYS A 346 -1.96 -2.42 1.10
C LYS A 346 -2.49 -3.83 1.24
N ARG A 347 -3.46 -4.21 0.43
CA ARG A 347 -4.15 -5.49 0.48
C ARG A 347 -3.86 -6.28 -0.77
N LEU A 348 -3.31 -7.46 -0.58
CA LEU A 348 -2.92 -8.37 -1.66
C LEU A 348 -3.22 -9.82 -1.26
N GLN A 349 -3.59 -10.63 -2.22
CA GLN A 349 -3.79 -12.08 -2.06
C GLN A 349 -2.71 -12.84 -2.82
N VAL A 350 -2.17 -13.85 -2.15
CA VAL A 350 -1.21 -14.78 -2.76
C VAL A 350 -1.96 -16.04 -3.18
N ASN A 351 -1.72 -16.45 -4.41
CA ASN A 351 -2.35 -17.61 -5.01
C ASN A 351 -1.27 -18.52 -5.62
N ILE A 352 -1.56 -19.81 -5.68
CA ILE A 352 -0.69 -20.81 -6.32
C ILE A 352 -1.45 -21.47 -7.46
N LEU A 353 -0.82 -21.56 -8.63
CA LEU A 353 -1.34 -22.37 -9.72
C LEU A 353 -1.11 -23.84 -9.41
N VAL A 354 -2.18 -24.61 -9.39
CA VAL A 354 -2.18 -26.06 -9.23
C VAL A 354 -2.68 -26.71 -10.50
N ARG A 355 -1.90 -27.65 -11.06
CA ARG A 355 -2.23 -28.35 -12.30
C ARG A 355 -2.62 -29.81 -12.06
N PRO A 356 -3.59 -30.35 -12.81
CA PRO A 356 -3.83 -31.76 -12.87
C PRO A 356 -2.56 -32.51 -13.31
N ALA A 357 -2.24 -33.59 -12.60
CA ALA A 357 -1.08 -34.41 -12.96
C ALA A 357 -1.43 -35.90 -12.85
N LYS A 358 -1.70 -36.54 -13.98
CA LYS A 358 -2.12 -37.95 -14.01
C LYS A 358 -1.13 -38.92 -13.34
N LYS A 359 0.14 -38.55 -13.26
CA LYS A 359 1.21 -39.35 -12.66
C LYS A 359 1.42 -39.08 -11.17
N ILE A 360 0.79 -38.05 -10.63
CA ILE A 360 0.86 -37.70 -9.19
C ILE A 360 -0.50 -37.98 -8.57
N GLU A 361 -0.56 -38.98 -7.68
CA GLU A 361 -1.81 -39.52 -7.17
C GLU A 361 -2.73 -38.50 -6.51
N THR A 362 -2.18 -37.61 -5.71
CA THR A 362 -2.93 -36.57 -5.00
C THR A 362 -3.46 -35.45 -5.92
N LEU A 363 -3.00 -35.39 -7.20
CA LEU A 363 -3.37 -34.36 -8.18
C LEU A 363 -4.09 -34.93 -9.41
N LYS A 364 -4.17 -36.28 -9.55
CA LYS A 364 -4.67 -36.93 -10.77
C LYS A 364 -6.14 -36.68 -11.08
N ASN A 365 -6.96 -36.45 -10.04
CA ASN A 365 -8.40 -36.27 -10.17
C ASN A 365 -8.83 -34.81 -10.33
N LEU A 366 -7.91 -33.86 -10.26
CA LEU A 366 -8.20 -32.47 -10.56
C LEU A 366 -8.70 -32.32 -12.00
N LYS A 367 -9.74 -31.52 -12.21
CA LYS A 367 -10.43 -31.39 -13.52
C LYS A 367 -9.81 -30.32 -14.41
N HIS A 368 -9.26 -29.26 -13.80
CA HIS A 368 -8.75 -28.07 -14.47
C HIS A 368 -7.50 -27.56 -13.77
N ASP A 369 -6.83 -26.62 -14.41
CA ASP A 369 -5.86 -25.75 -13.73
C ASP A 369 -6.59 -24.83 -12.77
N TYR A 370 -6.10 -24.74 -11.53
CA TYR A 370 -6.69 -23.91 -10.47
C TYR A 370 -5.69 -22.86 -10.02
N ILE A 371 -6.10 -21.59 -9.96
CA ILE A 371 -5.38 -20.56 -9.23
C ILE A 371 -5.96 -20.52 -7.81
N VAL A 372 -5.33 -21.26 -6.90
CA VAL A 372 -5.83 -21.50 -5.54
C VAL A 372 -5.37 -20.40 -4.62
N PRO A 373 -6.29 -19.64 -3.98
CA PRO A 373 -5.92 -18.65 -2.96
C PRO A 373 -5.40 -19.37 -1.72
N ILE A 374 -4.27 -18.90 -1.18
CA ILE A 374 -3.67 -19.49 0.01
C ILE A 374 -3.76 -18.58 1.23
N LEU A 375 -3.61 -17.30 1.02
CA LEU A 375 -3.85 -16.26 2.03
C LEU A 375 -3.99 -14.89 1.35
N TRP A 376 -4.54 -13.94 2.09
CA TRP A 376 -4.36 -12.53 1.77
C TRP A 376 -3.81 -11.76 2.96
N LEU A 377 -3.20 -10.62 2.69
CA LEU A 377 -2.59 -9.77 3.70
C LEU A 377 -3.08 -8.33 3.59
N ASN A 378 -3.13 -7.64 4.72
CA ASN A 378 -3.30 -6.21 4.84
C ASN A 378 -2.07 -5.63 5.56
N GLU A 379 -1.23 -4.92 4.86
CA GLU A 379 -0.16 -4.13 5.48
C GLU A 379 -0.69 -2.72 5.67
N THR A 380 -0.77 -2.26 6.92
CA THR A 380 -1.45 -1.02 7.26
C THR A 380 -0.68 -0.24 8.33
N ALA A 381 -0.75 1.07 8.22
CA ALA A 381 -0.40 2.00 9.28
C ALA A 381 -1.36 3.17 9.28
N THR A 382 -1.63 3.73 10.46
CA THR A 382 -2.44 4.92 10.64
C THR A 382 -1.71 5.84 11.61
N ILE A 383 -1.76 7.14 11.38
CA ILE A 383 -1.20 8.14 12.30
C ILE A 383 -1.81 7.97 13.70
N GLY A 384 -0.95 7.90 14.73
CA GLY A 384 -1.39 7.85 16.13
C GLY A 384 -2.14 9.12 16.54
N ASP A 385 -2.98 9.04 17.59
CA ASP A 385 -3.81 10.18 18.05
C ASP A 385 -2.96 11.36 18.48
N ASP A 386 -1.89 11.12 19.26
CA ASP A 386 -0.94 12.15 19.71
C ASP A 386 -0.30 12.90 18.53
N LYS A 387 0.08 12.18 17.48
CA LYS A 387 0.68 12.76 16.27
C LYS A 387 -0.34 13.50 15.43
N ALA A 388 -1.58 12.99 15.35
CA ALA A 388 -2.67 13.68 14.66
C ALA A 388 -3.01 15.00 15.36
N GLU A 389 -3.03 15.02 16.70
CA GLU A 389 -3.24 16.25 17.48
C GLU A 389 -2.09 17.25 17.26
N MET A 390 -0.85 16.78 17.34
CA MET A 390 0.33 17.61 17.06
C MET A 390 0.29 18.17 15.62
N PHE A 391 -0.10 17.37 14.64
CA PHE A 391 -0.22 17.79 13.25
C PHE A 391 -1.29 18.86 13.09
N ARG A 392 -2.48 18.66 13.68
CA ARG A 392 -3.56 19.68 13.68
C ARG A 392 -3.10 20.98 14.31
N GLY A 393 -2.40 20.94 15.43
CA GLY A 393 -1.93 22.14 16.13
C GLY A 393 -0.80 22.86 15.41
N LYS A 394 0.23 22.12 14.99
CA LYS A 394 1.47 22.72 14.47
C LYS A 394 1.44 22.99 12.96
N VAL A 395 0.68 22.25 12.18
CA VAL A 395 0.61 22.41 10.71
C VAL A 395 -0.72 23.03 10.33
N THR A 396 -1.79 22.25 10.34
CA THR A 396 -3.11 22.69 9.85
C THR A 396 -3.65 23.91 10.62
N GLY A 397 -3.47 23.94 11.94
CA GLY A 397 -3.94 25.03 12.80
C GLY A 397 -3.22 26.35 12.54
N LYS A 398 -1.90 26.33 12.37
CA LYS A 398 -1.13 27.55 12.05
C LYS A 398 -1.47 28.10 10.66
N ILE A 399 -1.64 27.21 9.67
CA ILE A 399 -2.04 27.62 8.33
C ILE A 399 -3.45 28.21 8.33
N LYS A 400 -4.41 27.56 9.01
CA LYS A 400 -5.77 28.11 9.15
C LYS A 400 -5.78 29.46 9.86
N LEU A 401 -4.98 29.63 10.93
CA LEU A 401 -4.86 30.89 11.64
C LEU A 401 -4.30 31.99 10.74
N LEU A 402 -3.25 31.72 9.97
CA LEU A 402 -2.67 32.69 9.02
C LEU A 402 -3.72 33.12 8.02
N ARG A 403 -4.38 32.19 7.33
CA ARG A 403 -5.45 32.50 6.36
C ARG A 403 -6.62 33.26 6.97
N MET A 404 -7.00 32.93 8.21
CA MET A 404 -8.05 33.67 8.91
C MET A 404 -7.62 35.13 9.17
N VAL A 405 -6.38 35.38 9.60
CA VAL A 405 -5.85 36.74 9.80
C VAL A 405 -5.82 37.51 8.50
N GLU A 406 -5.35 36.92 7.41
CA GLU A 406 -5.33 37.49 6.06
C GLU A 406 -6.74 37.91 5.61
N MET A 407 -7.72 37.02 5.74
CA MET A 407 -9.11 37.28 5.39
C MET A 407 -9.74 38.39 6.25
N ILE A 408 -9.45 38.43 7.56
CA ILE A 408 -9.94 39.48 8.46
C ILE A 408 -9.35 40.85 8.08
N LEU A 409 -8.05 40.91 7.82
CA LEU A 409 -7.39 42.16 7.40
C LEU A 409 -7.96 42.68 6.09
N LEU A 410 -8.11 41.82 5.09
CA LEU A 410 -8.67 42.17 3.79
C LEU A 410 -10.12 42.64 3.92
N SER A 411 -10.99 41.87 4.57
CA SER A 411 -12.41 42.20 4.71
C SER A 411 -12.64 43.45 5.55
N ALA A 412 -11.97 43.57 6.69
CA ALA A 412 -12.07 44.73 7.54
C ALA A 412 -11.57 46.00 6.81
N GLY A 413 -10.44 45.88 6.09
CA GLY A 413 -9.89 46.99 5.28
C GLY A 413 -10.85 47.47 4.20
N VAL A 414 -11.46 46.54 3.46
CA VAL A 414 -12.45 46.87 2.40
C VAL A 414 -13.69 47.49 3.00
N VAL A 415 -14.25 46.94 4.10
CA VAL A 415 -15.44 47.51 4.77
C VAL A 415 -15.17 48.91 5.28
N MET A 416 -14.01 49.12 5.93
CA MET A 416 -13.62 50.43 6.44
C MET A 416 -13.50 51.44 5.27
N PHE A 417 -12.78 51.10 4.22
CA PHE A 417 -12.60 51.94 3.05
C PHE A 417 -13.94 52.39 2.49
N ILE A 418 -14.85 51.44 2.21
CA ILE A 418 -16.18 51.72 1.65
C ILE A 418 -16.99 52.61 2.60
N ALA A 419 -17.05 52.31 3.89
CA ALA A 419 -17.83 53.03 4.87
C ALA A 419 -17.36 54.49 5.00
N PHE A 420 -16.03 54.71 5.09
CA PHE A 420 -15.47 56.06 5.18
C PHE A 420 -15.61 56.87 3.87
N MET A 421 -15.49 56.21 2.68
CA MET A 421 -15.73 56.85 1.42
C MET A 421 -17.19 57.27 1.21
N ILE A 422 -18.16 56.39 1.55
CA ILE A 422 -19.59 56.73 1.50
C ILE A 422 -19.88 57.91 2.46
N SER A 423 -19.35 57.87 3.66
CA SER A 423 -19.53 58.95 4.66
C SER A 423 -18.91 60.26 4.16
N TYR A 424 -17.75 60.21 3.55
CA TYR A 424 -17.11 61.38 2.93
C TYR A 424 -17.94 61.96 1.79
N CYS A 425 -18.42 61.15 0.85
CA CYS A 425 -19.28 61.58 -0.25
C CYS A 425 -20.60 62.19 0.25
N ALA A 426 -21.24 61.58 1.25
CA ALA A 426 -22.48 62.11 1.85
C ALA A 426 -22.26 63.48 2.54
N CYS A 427 -21.14 63.64 3.27
CA CYS A 427 -20.81 64.93 3.90
C CYS A 427 -20.48 65.99 2.88
N ARG A 428 -19.83 65.65 1.77
CA ARG A 428 -19.51 66.59 0.69
C ARG A 428 -20.78 67.04 -0.07
N SER A 429 -21.71 66.13 -0.34
CA SER A 429 -22.96 66.46 -1.01
C SER A 429 -23.86 67.41 -0.19
N LYS A 430 -23.82 67.33 1.14
CA LYS A 430 -24.55 68.28 2.02
C LYS A 430 -23.94 69.67 2.12
N ARG A 431 -22.68 69.89 1.70
CA ARG A 431 -22.01 71.20 1.68
C ARG A 431 -22.25 71.97 0.38
N VAL A 432 -22.71 71.30 -0.68
CA VAL A 432 -22.96 71.89 -2.01
C VAL A 432 -24.43 72.29 -2.20
N LYS A 433 -25.30 71.88 -1.29
CA LYS A 433 -26.67 72.38 -1.12
C LYS A 433 -26.69 73.46 -0.04
#